data_76c8b6c267059a3abd2f2f915a696307
#
_entry.id   76c8b6c267059a3abd2f2f915a696307
#
_cell.length_a   1.000
_cell.length_b   1.000
_cell.length_c   1.000
_cell.angle_alpha   90.00
_cell.angle_beta   90.00
_cell.angle_gamma   90.00
#
_symmetry.space_group_name_H-M   'P 1'
#
loop_
_entity.id
_entity.type
_entity.pdbx_description
1 polymer ?
#
loop_
_entity_poly.entity_id
_entity_poly.type
_entity_poly.pdbx_seq_one_letter_code
_entity_poly.pdbx_strand_id
1 'polypeptide(L)'
;MEISVGTGIDRVVILVYFLLVMGFGAYFGKYSKTTSDYFFGGRRFSWWLITISIVATGIGSHSFVKYSTKAYQYGFSSTMTYMNDWFFMPLFMFGWLPIIYYTKVRSIPEYFEKRFNKTARYLATTMTLLYMIGYIAIQLLTLATALYRIYNIPLMATVIIIAIATSIYMHFGGQTSVIFTDLFQGLILLFAGLLLFFLGIQYLGAGHFSYGVSSFWSFLTPEQKLPLAHFNHPPNFNFVGIFWQDGIAGSIGFLFLNQGLIMRFMAAKNVNEGRKAAAFNVLLVLPISAIVVSNAGWIGRAIANGMPGILPMDLQPNDVFVAVTNIVASPGVFGFIIAALCAALMSTADTLVNASSAIVVNDIYGPLSKKEQTDKKQLEVARYASIGIKVIAIILVPFFNSFDSIYEAHGWFHSTFTPPLVVAVFLGIFWKRFTTPAVIATFTVGAFLMILGQFNHELIAPFSHGIELRPGRGYSYIGALYNIFVCASVGVIVSFLTAPPTKEKVNGLTVYDVADLKANFKGGKINENEGEIVIVDWEISDSDENVIKFSKNDMERMKAEVGDLVYLCDNRKWLGGLKSIHSVYGNPHDEDGVVIITNEQQQSGLFDKGRKLFGEKEM
;
A
#
# COMPACT_ATOMS: atom_id res chain seq x y z
N MET A 1 -28.76 -25.99 5.63
CA MET A 1 -27.93 -26.52 6.75
C MET A 1 -27.02 -25.37 7.19
N GLU A 2 -27.26 -24.78 8.35
CA GLU A 2 -26.34 -23.77 8.88
C GLU A 2 -25.01 -24.46 9.20
N ILE A 3 -23.97 -24.13 8.45
CA ILE A 3 -22.62 -24.61 8.76
C ILE A 3 -22.19 -23.89 10.03
N SER A 4 -22.01 -24.63 11.12
CA SER A 4 -21.37 -24.11 12.31
C SER A 4 -19.93 -23.72 11.93
N VAL A 5 -19.63 -22.42 11.91
CA VAL A 5 -18.35 -21.89 11.48
C VAL A 5 -17.45 -21.65 12.68
N GLY A 6 -16.35 -22.39 12.72
CA GLY A 6 -15.33 -22.29 13.78
C GLY A 6 -15.77 -22.92 15.11
N THR A 7 -14.80 -23.14 15.97
CA THR A 7 -14.93 -23.75 17.31
C THR A 7 -14.54 -22.75 18.41
N GLY A 8 -14.70 -23.14 19.68
CA GLY A 8 -14.21 -22.35 20.81
C GLY A 8 -12.69 -22.10 20.76
N ILE A 9 -11.93 -23.08 20.28
CA ILE A 9 -10.48 -22.97 20.14
C ILE A 9 -10.12 -21.88 19.11
N ASP A 10 -10.83 -21.85 17.99
CA ASP A 10 -10.60 -20.84 16.93
C ASP A 10 -10.82 -19.42 17.44
N ARG A 11 -11.87 -19.22 18.24
CA ARG A 11 -12.15 -17.92 18.86
C ARG A 11 -11.05 -17.47 19.80
N VAL A 12 -10.48 -18.41 20.58
CA VAL A 12 -9.34 -18.15 21.48
C VAL A 12 -8.09 -17.78 20.64
N VAL A 13 -7.79 -18.51 19.58
CA VAL A 13 -6.64 -18.22 18.70
C VAL A 13 -6.74 -16.81 18.11
N ILE A 14 -7.91 -16.42 17.61
CA ILE A 14 -8.16 -15.07 17.08
C ILE A 14 -7.94 -14.01 18.17
N LEU A 15 -8.48 -14.22 19.38
CA LEU A 15 -8.32 -13.28 20.49
C LEU A 15 -6.84 -13.14 20.89
N VAL A 16 -6.12 -14.26 21.04
CA VAL A 16 -4.68 -14.27 21.39
C VAL A 16 -3.89 -13.52 20.32
N TYR A 17 -4.18 -13.71 19.05
CA TYR A 17 -3.58 -12.97 17.96
C TYR A 17 -3.74 -11.44 18.15
N PHE A 18 -4.96 -10.97 18.39
CA PHE A 18 -5.21 -9.54 18.61
C PHE A 18 -4.39 -8.99 19.78
N LEU A 19 -4.35 -9.70 20.90
CA LEU A 19 -3.58 -9.29 22.08
C LEU A 19 -2.06 -9.23 21.80
N LEU A 20 -1.53 -10.20 21.05
CA LEU A 20 -0.11 -10.22 20.65
C LEU A 20 0.24 -9.03 19.75
N VAL A 21 -0.58 -8.75 18.72
CA VAL A 21 -0.31 -7.64 17.81
C VAL A 21 -0.43 -6.29 18.53
N MET A 22 -1.42 -6.12 19.41
CA MET A 22 -1.56 -4.90 20.23
C MET A 22 -0.32 -4.68 21.11
N GLY A 23 0.15 -5.74 21.79
CA GLY A 23 1.36 -5.67 22.64
C GLY A 23 2.62 -5.35 21.82
N PHE A 24 2.76 -5.97 20.65
CA PHE A 24 3.90 -5.76 19.75
C PHE A 24 3.91 -4.34 19.19
N GLY A 25 2.76 -3.85 18.71
CA GLY A 25 2.61 -2.48 18.22
C GLY A 25 2.92 -1.42 19.29
N ALA A 26 2.41 -1.61 20.52
CA ALA A 26 2.72 -0.73 21.65
C ALA A 26 4.22 -0.74 22.02
N TYR A 27 4.88 -1.89 21.94
CA TYR A 27 6.32 -2.00 22.21
C TYR A 27 7.16 -1.18 21.23
N PHE A 28 6.86 -1.22 19.93
CA PHE A 28 7.59 -0.47 18.92
C PHE A 28 7.18 1.01 18.88
N GLY A 29 6.03 1.39 19.41
CA GLY A 29 5.60 2.78 19.52
C GLY A 29 6.58 3.69 20.28
N LYS A 30 7.39 3.11 21.19
CA LYS A 30 8.44 3.85 21.92
C LYS A 30 9.53 4.47 21.04
N TYR A 31 9.66 4.02 19.78
CA TYR A 31 10.65 4.52 18.82
C TYR A 31 10.12 5.67 17.95
N SER A 32 8.83 6.04 18.06
CA SER A 32 8.21 7.13 17.32
C SER A 32 8.20 8.41 18.16
N LYS A 33 9.31 9.14 18.19
CA LYS A 33 9.47 10.34 19.05
C LYS A 33 9.24 11.65 18.31
N THR A 34 9.55 11.70 17.02
CA THR A 34 9.42 12.89 16.17
C THR A 34 8.31 12.72 15.14
N THR A 35 7.86 13.82 14.52
CA THR A 35 6.93 13.75 13.38
C THR A 35 7.54 12.99 12.19
N SER A 36 8.86 13.06 11.98
CA SER A 36 9.56 12.28 10.96
C SER A 36 9.52 10.79 11.25
N ASP A 37 9.74 10.37 12.50
CA ASP A 37 9.60 8.95 12.89
C ASP A 37 8.16 8.48 12.78
N TYR A 38 7.22 9.34 13.15
CA TYR A 38 5.79 9.01 13.17
C TYR A 38 5.21 8.83 11.77
N PHE A 39 5.58 9.69 10.79
CA PHE A 39 5.01 9.64 9.44
C PHE A 39 5.91 8.89 8.42
N PHE A 40 7.25 8.97 8.56
CA PHE A 40 8.18 8.45 7.56
C PHE A 40 9.18 7.43 8.10
N GLY A 41 9.05 7.04 9.37
CA GLY A 41 9.95 6.05 9.99
C GLY A 41 11.43 6.47 9.99
N GLY A 42 11.73 7.77 9.86
CA GLY A 42 13.10 8.30 9.84
C GLY A 42 13.90 8.04 8.55
N ARG A 43 13.29 7.53 7.48
CA ARG A 43 13.93 7.22 6.18
C ARG A 43 15.17 6.33 6.31
N ARG A 44 15.11 5.26 7.07
CA ARG A 44 16.28 4.48 7.48
C ARG A 44 16.23 2.99 7.12
N PHE A 45 15.09 2.49 6.60
CA PHE A 45 14.84 1.06 6.51
C PHE A 45 15.40 0.43 5.23
N SER A 46 15.83 -0.83 5.37
CA SER A 46 16.34 -1.67 4.29
C SER A 46 15.20 -2.21 3.41
N TRP A 47 15.52 -2.53 2.16
CA TRP A 47 14.58 -3.01 1.15
C TRP A 47 13.74 -4.21 1.58
N TRP A 48 14.31 -5.19 2.28
CA TRP A 48 13.60 -6.41 2.66
C TRP A 48 12.46 -6.14 3.66
N LEU A 49 12.69 -5.22 4.61
CA LEU A 49 11.67 -4.81 5.58
C LEU A 49 10.56 -4.02 4.90
N ILE A 50 10.94 -3.11 3.99
CA ILE A 50 9.99 -2.37 3.16
C ILE A 50 9.16 -3.32 2.30
N THR A 51 9.77 -4.35 1.67
CA THR A 51 9.06 -5.35 0.86
C THR A 51 7.95 -6.03 1.66
N ILE A 52 8.26 -6.55 2.85
CA ILE A 52 7.26 -7.26 3.67
C ILE A 52 6.18 -6.30 4.15
N SER A 53 6.53 -5.07 4.49
CA SER A 53 5.55 -4.04 4.86
C SER A 53 4.63 -3.65 3.69
N ILE A 54 5.15 -3.58 2.46
CA ILE A 54 4.34 -3.38 1.24
C ILE A 54 3.36 -4.53 1.04
N VAL A 55 3.82 -5.78 1.22
CA VAL A 55 2.97 -6.98 1.11
C VAL A 55 1.84 -6.95 2.12
N ALA A 56 2.17 -6.73 3.39
CA ALA A 56 1.18 -6.65 4.47
C ALA A 56 0.16 -5.52 4.23
N THR A 57 0.59 -4.41 3.62
CA THR A 57 -0.28 -3.28 3.25
C THR A 57 -1.11 -3.56 1.99
N GLY A 58 -0.51 -4.22 1.00
CA GLY A 58 -1.14 -4.52 -0.29
C GLY A 58 -2.16 -5.65 -0.21
N ILE A 59 -1.98 -6.59 0.71
CA ILE A 59 -2.93 -7.66 0.96
C ILE A 59 -3.84 -7.26 2.13
N GLY A 60 -4.91 -6.52 1.85
CA GLY A 60 -5.93 -6.22 2.85
C GLY A 60 -6.93 -7.36 3.05
N SER A 61 -7.82 -7.23 4.04
CA SER A 61 -8.90 -8.20 4.25
C SER A 61 -9.78 -8.36 3.01
N HIS A 62 -10.03 -7.25 2.29
CA HIS A 62 -10.78 -7.28 1.03
C HIS A 62 -10.11 -8.18 -0.01
N SER A 63 -8.78 -8.33 0.00
CA SER A 63 -8.07 -9.14 -0.98
C SER A 63 -8.44 -10.62 -0.86
N PHE A 64 -8.48 -11.17 0.35
CA PHE A 64 -8.86 -12.57 0.56
C PHE A 64 -10.29 -12.87 0.11
N VAL A 65 -11.25 -12.01 0.44
CA VAL A 65 -12.65 -12.22 0.07
C VAL A 65 -12.86 -11.93 -1.42
N LYS A 66 -12.42 -10.76 -1.89
CA LYS A 66 -12.60 -10.27 -3.26
C LYS A 66 -12.02 -11.22 -4.31
N TYR A 67 -10.75 -11.63 -4.12
CA TYR A 67 -10.07 -12.48 -5.11
C TYR A 67 -10.49 -13.94 -5.02
N SER A 68 -10.78 -14.46 -3.82
CA SER A 68 -11.41 -15.78 -3.67
C SER A 68 -12.79 -15.83 -4.33
N THR A 69 -13.59 -14.77 -4.22
CA THR A 69 -14.88 -14.66 -4.92
C THR A 69 -14.73 -14.81 -6.43
N LYS A 70 -13.78 -14.06 -7.02
CA LYS A 70 -13.54 -14.13 -8.48
C LYS A 70 -12.88 -15.44 -8.91
N ALA A 71 -11.99 -15.98 -8.10
CA ALA A 71 -11.38 -17.28 -8.33
C ALA A 71 -12.43 -18.41 -8.31
N TYR A 72 -13.40 -18.33 -7.42
CA TYR A 72 -14.53 -19.26 -7.39
C TYR A 72 -15.43 -19.15 -8.62
N GLN A 73 -15.69 -17.95 -9.09
CA GLN A 73 -16.56 -17.68 -10.24
C GLN A 73 -15.88 -18.01 -11.58
N TYR A 74 -14.61 -17.64 -11.76
CA TYR A 74 -13.93 -17.59 -13.08
C TYR A 74 -12.62 -18.40 -13.15
N GLY A 75 -12.21 -19.06 -12.08
CA GLY A 75 -11.00 -19.88 -12.07
C GLY A 75 -9.72 -19.05 -12.13
N PHE A 76 -8.71 -19.52 -12.88
CA PHE A 76 -7.37 -18.92 -12.94
C PHE A 76 -7.33 -17.53 -13.59
N SER A 77 -8.25 -17.21 -14.49
CA SER A 77 -8.33 -15.88 -15.10
C SER A 77 -8.52 -14.76 -14.08
N SER A 78 -9.01 -15.08 -12.87
CA SER A 78 -9.11 -14.14 -11.75
C SER A 78 -7.77 -13.54 -11.33
N THR A 79 -6.63 -14.20 -11.58
CA THR A 79 -5.29 -13.68 -11.25
C THR A 79 -4.97 -12.38 -11.96
N MET A 80 -5.55 -12.13 -13.14
CA MET A 80 -5.41 -10.87 -13.86
C MET A 80 -5.75 -9.65 -13.00
N THR A 81 -6.78 -9.78 -12.16
CA THR A 81 -7.25 -8.66 -11.32
C THR A 81 -6.26 -8.27 -10.23
N TYR A 82 -5.31 -9.16 -9.90
CA TYR A 82 -4.28 -8.92 -8.89
C TYR A 82 -2.91 -8.61 -9.49
N MET A 83 -2.57 -9.21 -10.63
CA MET A 83 -1.25 -9.10 -11.27
C MET A 83 -1.04 -7.82 -12.09
N ASN A 84 -2.02 -6.92 -12.15
CA ASN A 84 -1.94 -5.70 -12.96
C ASN A 84 -0.79 -4.76 -12.56
N ASP A 85 -0.33 -4.79 -11.30
CA ASP A 85 0.77 -3.95 -10.81
C ASP A 85 2.09 -4.17 -11.59
N TRP A 86 2.25 -5.33 -12.23
CA TRP A 86 3.42 -5.64 -13.04
C TRP A 86 3.69 -4.61 -14.14
N PHE A 87 2.63 -4.13 -14.80
CA PHE A 87 2.76 -3.18 -15.91
C PHE A 87 3.14 -1.77 -15.43
N PHE A 88 2.72 -1.40 -14.23
CA PHE A 88 2.85 -0.03 -13.74
C PHE A 88 3.99 0.16 -12.75
N MET A 89 4.50 -0.90 -12.15
CA MET A 89 5.60 -0.84 -11.20
C MET A 89 6.88 -0.21 -11.80
N PRO A 90 7.31 -0.49 -13.04
CA PRO A 90 8.45 0.19 -13.63
C PRO A 90 8.27 1.72 -13.73
N LEU A 91 7.06 2.19 -14.09
CA LEU A 91 6.75 3.62 -14.14
C LEU A 91 6.82 4.26 -12.74
N PHE A 92 6.40 3.53 -11.73
CA PHE A 92 6.55 3.97 -10.34
C PHE A 92 8.03 4.03 -9.93
N MET A 93 8.81 2.97 -10.16
CA MET A 93 10.21 2.83 -9.73
C MET A 93 11.13 3.88 -10.35
N PHE A 94 10.95 4.17 -11.65
CA PHE A 94 11.84 5.06 -12.41
C PHE A 94 11.26 6.45 -12.61
N GLY A 95 9.95 6.61 -12.50
CA GLY A 95 9.26 7.89 -12.63
C GLY A 95 8.92 8.52 -11.28
N TRP A 96 7.95 7.96 -10.58
CA TRP A 96 7.35 8.61 -9.42
C TRP A 96 8.21 8.54 -8.15
N LEU A 97 8.75 7.38 -7.81
CA LEU A 97 9.54 7.17 -6.59
C LEU A 97 10.73 8.14 -6.46
N PRO A 98 11.59 8.35 -7.50
CA PRO A 98 12.68 9.32 -7.39
C PRO A 98 12.18 10.74 -7.16
N ILE A 99 11.12 11.16 -7.83
CA ILE A 99 10.55 12.51 -7.68
C ILE A 99 10.13 12.74 -6.23
N ILE A 100 9.28 11.89 -5.67
CA ILE A 100 8.79 12.05 -4.29
C ILE A 100 9.91 11.98 -3.27
N TYR A 101 10.89 11.10 -3.49
CA TYR A 101 11.99 10.89 -2.55
C TYR A 101 12.94 12.11 -2.50
N TYR A 102 13.44 12.54 -3.67
CA TYR A 102 14.42 13.64 -3.74
C TYR A 102 13.81 15.02 -3.51
N THR A 103 12.56 15.24 -3.88
CA THR A 103 11.86 16.51 -3.57
C THR A 103 11.46 16.62 -2.11
N LYS A 104 11.59 15.54 -1.33
CA LYS A 104 11.20 15.46 0.09
C LYS A 104 9.74 15.88 0.34
N VAL A 105 8.85 15.69 -0.62
CA VAL A 105 7.42 15.95 -0.41
C VAL A 105 6.88 15.03 0.68
N ARG A 106 6.02 15.58 1.53
CA ARG A 106 5.42 14.85 2.66
C ARG A 106 4.12 14.17 2.28
N SER A 107 3.49 14.65 1.22
CA SER A 107 2.21 14.15 0.73
C SER A 107 2.08 14.30 -0.78
N ILE A 108 1.18 13.51 -1.38
CA ILE A 108 0.80 13.66 -2.79
C ILE A 108 0.25 15.08 -3.06
N PRO A 109 -0.66 15.63 -2.23
CA PRO A 109 -1.12 17.00 -2.40
C PRO A 109 -0.01 18.06 -2.39
N GLU A 110 1.05 17.89 -1.59
CA GLU A 110 2.19 18.82 -1.59
C GLU A 110 2.94 18.84 -2.93
N TYR A 111 3.04 17.68 -3.62
CA TYR A 111 3.56 17.65 -4.98
C TYR A 111 2.75 18.55 -5.92
N PHE A 112 1.41 18.50 -5.82
CA PHE A 112 0.54 19.36 -6.65
C PHE A 112 0.73 20.84 -6.34
N GLU A 113 1.02 21.23 -5.10
CA GLU A 113 1.36 22.63 -4.79
C GLU A 113 2.66 23.05 -5.44
N LYS A 114 3.72 22.23 -5.28
CA LYS A 114 5.04 22.53 -5.86
C LYS A 114 5.00 22.63 -7.38
N ARG A 115 4.30 21.69 -8.02
CA ARG A 115 4.19 21.60 -9.48
C ARG A 115 3.23 22.63 -10.08
N PHE A 116 2.16 22.98 -9.37
CA PHE A 116 1.09 23.85 -9.86
C PHE A 116 0.83 25.01 -8.92
N ASN A 117 -0.09 24.89 -7.97
CA ASN A 117 -0.41 25.92 -6.99
C ASN A 117 -1.19 25.36 -5.78
N LYS A 118 -1.53 26.25 -4.82
CA LYS A 118 -2.32 25.90 -3.62
C LYS A 118 -3.72 25.35 -3.93
N THR A 119 -4.38 25.86 -4.96
CA THR A 119 -5.71 25.38 -5.37
C THR A 119 -5.63 23.90 -5.81
N ALA A 120 -4.63 23.55 -6.63
CA ALA A 120 -4.40 22.18 -7.03
C ALA A 120 -4.09 21.26 -5.82
N ARG A 121 -3.33 21.76 -4.82
CA ARG A 121 -3.13 21.04 -3.55
C ARG A 121 -4.44 20.73 -2.84
N TYR A 122 -5.31 21.72 -2.63
CA TYR A 122 -6.57 21.51 -1.91
C TYR A 122 -7.50 20.53 -2.64
N LEU A 123 -7.60 20.62 -3.97
CA LEU A 123 -8.37 19.67 -4.77
C LEU A 123 -7.79 18.24 -4.67
N ALA A 124 -6.47 18.10 -4.79
CA ALA A 124 -5.79 16.83 -4.61
C ALA A 124 -5.97 16.27 -3.19
N THR A 125 -5.90 17.13 -2.14
CA THR A 125 -6.16 16.75 -0.75
C THR A 125 -7.55 16.15 -0.59
N THR A 126 -8.57 16.83 -1.12
CA THR A 126 -9.96 16.37 -1.05
C THR A 126 -10.13 15.00 -1.72
N MET A 127 -9.64 14.87 -2.97
CA MET A 127 -9.76 13.62 -3.72
C MET A 127 -8.99 12.46 -3.07
N THR A 128 -7.78 12.73 -2.57
CA THR A 128 -6.96 11.71 -1.89
C THR A 128 -7.60 11.25 -0.58
N LEU A 129 -8.15 12.17 0.22
CA LEU A 129 -8.85 11.81 1.45
C LEU A 129 -10.13 11.00 1.16
N LEU A 130 -10.93 11.39 0.17
CA LEU A 130 -12.11 10.62 -0.25
C LEU A 130 -11.72 9.19 -0.67
N TYR A 131 -10.65 9.06 -1.48
CA TYR A 131 -10.10 7.77 -1.88
C TYR A 131 -9.68 6.93 -0.66
N MET A 132 -8.92 7.49 0.27
CA MET A 132 -8.41 6.72 1.41
C MET A 132 -9.51 6.33 2.40
N ILE A 133 -10.45 7.23 2.68
CA ILE A 133 -11.58 6.97 3.61
C ILE A 133 -12.50 5.88 3.05
N GLY A 134 -12.84 5.94 1.76
CA GLY A 134 -13.64 4.90 1.11
C GLY A 134 -12.94 3.54 1.13
N TYR A 135 -11.62 3.53 0.94
CA TYR A 135 -10.83 2.29 1.02
C TYR A 135 -10.86 1.69 2.43
N ILE A 136 -10.76 2.51 3.50
CA ILE A 136 -10.90 2.08 4.89
C ILE A 136 -12.29 1.48 5.15
N ALA A 137 -13.36 2.10 4.62
CA ALA A 137 -14.72 1.61 4.77
C ALA A 137 -14.91 0.20 4.16
N ILE A 138 -14.37 -0.03 2.96
CA ILE A 138 -14.40 -1.34 2.29
C ILE A 138 -13.62 -2.39 3.11
N GLN A 139 -12.48 -2.03 3.67
CA GLN A 139 -11.70 -2.93 4.53
C GLN A 139 -12.48 -3.34 5.78
N LEU A 140 -13.10 -2.38 6.46
CA LEU A 140 -13.93 -2.63 7.64
C LEU A 140 -15.13 -3.52 7.31
N LEU A 141 -15.84 -3.23 6.21
CA LEU A 141 -16.97 -4.04 5.72
C LEU A 141 -16.54 -5.49 5.52
N THR A 142 -15.43 -5.70 4.83
CA THR A 142 -14.99 -7.04 4.43
C THR A 142 -14.65 -7.93 5.62
N LEU A 143 -13.88 -7.41 6.59
CA LEU A 143 -13.60 -8.18 7.80
C LEU A 143 -14.86 -8.39 8.64
N ALA A 144 -15.71 -7.36 8.74
CA ALA A 144 -16.96 -7.50 9.50
C ALA A 144 -17.87 -8.57 8.88
N THR A 145 -17.94 -8.68 7.56
CA THR A 145 -18.69 -9.75 6.86
C THR A 145 -18.15 -11.13 7.22
N ALA A 146 -16.82 -11.31 7.21
CA ALA A 146 -16.21 -12.59 7.59
C ALA A 146 -16.46 -12.95 9.07
N LEU A 147 -16.27 -11.99 9.98
CA LEU A 147 -16.48 -12.22 11.42
C LEU A 147 -17.96 -12.36 11.80
N TYR A 148 -18.88 -11.71 11.08
CA TYR A 148 -20.31 -11.93 11.25
C TYR A 148 -20.67 -13.41 11.09
N ARG A 149 -20.10 -14.10 10.09
CA ARG A 149 -20.32 -15.53 9.86
C ARG A 149 -19.78 -16.42 10.99
N ILE A 150 -18.74 -15.97 11.70
CA ILE A 150 -18.09 -16.75 12.77
C ILE A 150 -18.74 -16.51 14.14
N TYR A 151 -19.06 -15.25 14.45
CA TYR A 151 -19.50 -14.85 15.78
C TYR A 151 -21.00 -14.57 15.86
N ASN A 152 -21.69 -14.50 14.73
CA ASN A 152 -23.13 -14.15 14.63
C ASN A 152 -23.46 -12.80 15.33
N ILE A 153 -22.54 -11.83 15.28
CA ILE A 153 -22.73 -10.47 15.79
C ILE A 153 -23.24 -9.60 14.64
N PRO A 154 -24.25 -8.73 14.83
CA PRO A 154 -24.73 -7.85 13.77
C PRO A 154 -23.61 -7.09 13.05
N LEU A 155 -23.67 -7.00 11.70
CA LEU A 155 -22.60 -6.48 10.86
C LEU A 155 -22.07 -5.12 11.35
N MET A 156 -22.95 -4.15 11.61
CA MET A 156 -22.52 -2.81 12.06
C MET A 156 -21.92 -2.82 13.47
N ALA A 157 -22.38 -3.70 14.36
CA ALA A 157 -21.73 -3.87 15.66
C ALA A 157 -20.31 -4.43 15.51
N THR A 158 -20.13 -5.40 14.61
CA THR A 158 -18.83 -5.96 14.28
C THR A 158 -17.89 -4.90 13.69
N VAL A 159 -18.37 -4.07 12.77
CA VAL A 159 -17.62 -2.92 12.20
C VAL A 159 -17.13 -1.99 13.31
N ILE A 160 -18.01 -1.62 14.25
CA ILE A 160 -17.67 -0.73 15.36
C ILE A 160 -16.62 -1.36 16.28
N ILE A 161 -16.79 -2.64 16.65
CA ILE A 161 -15.83 -3.39 17.48
C ILE A 161 -14.45 -3.41 16.83
N ILE A 162 -14.36 -3.73 15.54
CA ILE A 162 -13.10 -3.73 14.79
C ILE A 162 -12.47 -2.34 14.76
N ALA A 163 -13.26 -1.31 14.48
CA ALA A 163 -12.77 0.07 14.41
C ALA A 163 -12.24 0.55 15.77
N ILE A 164 -12.87 0.18 16.88
CA ILE A 164 -12.39 0.48 18.23
C ILE A 164 -11.09 -0.28 18.51
N ALA A 165 -11.05 -1.60 18.28
CA ALA A 165 -9.89 -2.43 18.52
C ALA A 165 -8.65 -1.91 17.77
N THR A 166 -8.80 -1.58 16.48
CA THR A 166 -7.72 -0.99 15.67
C THR A 166 -7.33 0.41 16.13
N SER A 167 -8.25 1.21 16.71
CA SER A 167 -7.94 2.55 17.21
C SER A 167 -7.08 2.53 18.46
N ILE A 168 -7.29 1.55 19.33
CA ILE A 168 -6.59 1.47 20.62
C ILE A 168 -5.08 1.32 20.40
N TYR A 169 -4.65 0.37 19.58
CA TYR A 169 -3.22 0.12 19.42
C TYR A 169 -2.53 1.16 18.51
N MET A 170 -3.24 1.73 17.52
CA MET A 170 -2.71 2.80 16.67
C MET A 170 -2.38 4.08 17.43
N HIS A 171 -3.08 4.33 18.53
CA HIS A 171 -2.87 5.55 19.33
C HIS A 171 -1.41 5.69 19.83
N PHE A 172 -0.75 4.57 20.08
CA PHE A 172 0.62 4.52 20.61
C PHE A 172 1.69 4.34 19.51
N GLY A 173 1.29 3.91 18.31
CA GLY A 173 2.18 3.63 17.19
C GLY A 173 2.43 4.85 16.30
N GLY A 174 3.33 4.69 15.34
CA GLY A 174 3.58 5.59 14.22
C GLY A 174 4.12 4.74 13.09
N GLN A 175 4.66 5.32 12.02
CA GLN A 175 5.14 4.57 10.85
C GLN A 175 6.18 3.50 11.22
N THR A 176 7.08 3.79 12.17
CA THR A 176 8.06 2.81 12.66
C THR A 176 7.38 1.59 13.28
N SER A 177 6.39 1.80 14.15
CA SER A 177 5.60 0.72 14.74
C SER A 177 4.85 -0.09 13.67
N VAL A 178 4.22 0.60 12.72
CA VAL A 178 3.47 -0.02 11.62
C VAL A 178 4.38 -0.91 10.77
N ILE A 179 5.58 -0.46 10.37
CA ILE A 179 6.52 -1.26 9.57
C ILE A 179 6.93 -2.55 10.28
N PHE A 180 7.14 -2.52 11.61
CA PHE A 180 7.49 -3.72 12.36
C PHE A 180 6.30 -4.64 12.64
N THR A 181 5.11 -4.09 12.89
CA THR A 181 3.89 -4.92 12.96
C THR A 181 3.57 -5.55 11.62
N ASP A 182 3.76 -4.83 10.51
CA ASP A 182 3.60 -5.34 9.16
C ASP A 182 4.54 -6.51 8.85
N LEU A 183 5.79 -6.47 9.35
CA LEU A 183 6.71 -7.59 9.20
C LEU A 183 6.11 -8.88 9.76
N PHE A 184 5.57 -8.82 10.97
CA PHE A 184 4.96 -9.97 11.62
C PHE A 184 3.64 -10.38 10.94
N GLN A 185 2.80 -9.40 10.65
CA GLN A 185 1.50 -9.62 10.01
C GLN A 185 1.65 -10.15 8.58
N GLY A 186 2.58 -9.59 7.80
CA GLY A 186 2.85 -10.03 6.43
C GLY A 186 3.35 -11.48 6.35
N LEU A 187 4.22 -11.87 7.26
CA LEU A 187 4.69 -13.27 7.33
C LEU A 187 3.56 -14.23 7.70
N ILE A 188 2.75 -13.90 8.70
CA ILE A 188 1.58 -14.72 9.10
C ILE A 188 0.60 -14.86 7.93
N LEU A 189 0.34 -13.78 7.24
CA LEU A 189 -0.59 -13.70 6.13
C LEU A 189 -0.17 -14.58 4.95
N LEU A 190 1.10 -14.48 4.53
CA LEU A 190 1.64 -15.33 3.45
C LEU A 190 1.64 -16.81 3.86
N PHE A 191 2.09 -17.10 5.09
CA PHE A 191 2.11 -18.48 5.59
C PHE A 191 0.70 -19.07 5.69
N ALA A 192 -0.27 -18.35 6.26
CA ALA A 192 -1.65 -18.82 6.41
C ALA A 192 -2.33 -19.07 5.04
N GLY A 193 -2.09 -18.20 4.05
CA GLY A 193 -2.63 -18.40 2.71
C GLY A 193 -2.01 -19.59 1.98
N LEU A 194 -0.70 -19.79 2.07
CA LEU A 194 -0.04 -20.97 1.52
C LEU A 194 -0.45 -22.25 2.25
N LEU A 195 -0.62 -22.19 3.58
CA LEU A 195 -1.14 -23.31 4.37
C LEU A 195 -2.55 -23.68 3.93
N LEU A 196 -3.44 -22.69 3.71
CA LEU A 196 -4.79 -22.94 3.21
C LEU A 196 -4.77 -23.64 1.85
N PHE A 197 -3.89 -23.21 0.93
CA PHE A 197 -3.72 -23.87 -0.37
C PHE A 197 -3.27 -25.33 -0.20
N PHE A 198 -2.25 -25.56 0.62
CA PHE A 198 -1.74 -26.92 0.90
C PHE A 198 -2.83 -27.83 1.49
N LEU A 199 -3.58 -27.35 2.50
CA LEU A 199 -4.67 -28.09 3.12
C LEU A 199 -5.81 -28.37 2.12
N GLY A 200 -6.15 -27.39 1.28
CA GLY A 200 -7.15 -27.55 0.23
C GLY A 200 -6.77 -28.64 -0.79
N ILE A 201 -5.53 -28.65 -1.25
CA ILE A 201 -5.01 -29.70 -2.14
C ILE A 201 -5.04 -31.06 -1.43
N GLN A 202 -4.60 -31.13 -0.17
CA GLN A 202 -4.64 -32.37 0.62
C GLN A 202 -6.06 -32.90 0.79
N TYR A 203 -7.04 -32.02 1.04
CA TYR A 203 -8.45 -32.37 1.15
C TYR A 203 -8.99 -32.97 -0.14
N LEU A 204 -8.71 -32.36 -1.30
CA LEU A 204 -9.10 -32.87 -2.62
C LEU A 204 -8.49 -34.24 -2.96
N GLY A 205 -7.36 -34.57 -2.35
CA GLY A 205 -6.63 -35.83 -2.53
C GLY A 205 -6.87 -36.86 -1.43
N ALA A 206 -7.91 -36.70 -0.60
CA ALA A 206 -8.19 -37.57 0.55
C ALA A 206 -6.95 -37.81 1.45
N GLY A 207 -6.17 -36.76 1.70
CA GLY A 207 -4.96 -36.80 2.52
C GLY A 207 -3.64 -36.96 1.73
N HIS A 208 -3.68 -37.25 0.43
CA HIS A 208 -2.50 -37.40 -0.42
C HIS A 208 -2.27 -36.21 -1.32
N PHE A 209 -1.18 -35.47 -1.16
CA PHE A 209 -0.91 -34.23 -1.88
C PHE A 209 -0.82 -34.42 -3.41
N SER A 210 -0.11 -35.45 -3.88
CA SER A 210 0.02 -35.72 -5.33
C SER A 210 -1.32 -36.04 -6.00
N TYR A 211 -2.15 -36.82 -5.33
CA TYR A 211 -3.52 -37.11 -5.75
C TYR A 211 -4.37 -35.83 -5.76
N GLY A 212 -4.18 -34.98 -4.73
CA GLY A 212 -4.88 -33.72 -4.61
C GLY A 212 -4.57 -32.76 -5.76
N VAL A 213 -3.33 -32.66 -6.20
CA VAL A 213 -2.94 -31.86 -7.38
C VAL A 213 -3.64 -32.36 -8.63
N SER A 214 -3.66 -33.69 -8.85
CA SER A 214 -4.35 -34.30 -10.00
C SER A 214 -5.84 -34.05 -9.95
N SER A 215 -6.49 -34.28 -8.79
CA SER A 215 -7.92 -34.05 -8.57
C SER A 215 -8.29 -32.58 -8.75
N PHE A 216 -7.51 -31.66 -8.17
CA PHE A 216 -7.68 -30.21 -8.32
C PHE A 216 -7.73 -29.82 -9.79
N TRP A 217 -6.74 -30.27 -10.57
CA TRP A 217 -6.66 -29.95 -12.00
C TRP A 217 -7.78 -30.61 -12.80
N SER A 218 -8.14 -31.87 -12.50
CA SER A 218 -9.21 -32.60 -13.23
C SER A 218 -10.60 -32.07 -12.96
N PHE A 219 -10.87 -31.53 -11.74
CA PHE A 219 -12.17 -31.01 -11.37
C PHE A 219 -12.46 -29.63 -11.96
N LEU A 220 -11.43 -28.89 -12.40
CA LEU A 220 -11.62 -27.62 -13.08
C LEU A 220 -11.96 -27.84 -14.55
N THR A 221 -12.95 -27.09 -15.05
CA THR A 221 -13.30 -27.08 -16.48
C THR A 221 -12.20 -26.42 -17.32
N PRO A 222 -12.12 -26.68 -18.63
CA PRO A 222 -11.16 -26.02 -19.51
C PRO A 222 -11.19 -24.48 -19.41
N GLU A 223 -12.40 -23.92 -19.31
CA GLU A 223 -12.59 -22.47 -19.18
C GLU A 223 -12.02 -21.91 -17.85
N GLN A 224 -12.19 -22.64 -16.75
CA GLN A 224 -11.65 -22.25 -15.44
C GLN A 224 -10.12 -22.36 -15.34
N LYS A 225 -9.49 -23.04 -16.30
CA LYS A 225 -8.03 -23.16 -16.42
C LYS A 225 -7.37 -22.06 -17.26
N LEU A 226 -8.18 -21.23 -17.93
CA LEU A 226 -7.65 -20.14 -18.76
C LEU A 226 -6.94 -19.10 -17.87
N PRO A 227 -5.72 -18.68 -18.25
CA PRO A 227 -4.96 -17.68 -17.48
C PRO A 227 -5.50 -16.26 -17.64
N LEU A 228 -6.25 -16.00 -18.72
CA LEU A 228 -6.79 -14.69 -19.07
C LEU A 228 -8.30 -14.76 -19.24
N ALA A 229 -9.00 -13.70 -18.84
CA ALA A 229 -10.42 -13.53 -19.11
C ALA A 229 -10.66 -13.34 -20.62
N HIS A 230 -11.86 -13.67 -21.08
CA HIS A 230 -12.29 -13.36 -22.43
C HIS A 230 -12.33 -11.86 -22.67
N PHE A 231 -12.21 -11.43 -23.94
CA PHE A 231 -12.01 -10.02 -24.28
C PHE A 231 -13.16 -9.13 -23.80
N ASN A 232 -14.42 -9.46 -24.16
CA ASN A 232 -15.59 -8.62 -23.85
C ASN A 232 -16.67 -9.30 -23.02
N HIS A 233 -16.54 -10.59 -22.68
CA HIS A 233 -17.57 -11.32 -21.94
C HIS A 233 -16.97 -12.20 -20.84
N PRO A 234 -17.74 -12.49 -19.78
CA PRO A 234 -19.06 -11.92 -19.47
C PRO A 234 -18.97 -10.43 -19.10
N PRO A 235 -20.09 -9.69 -19.13
CA PRO A 235 -20.08 -8.22 -18.91
C PRO A 235 -19.46 -7.77 -17.58
N ASN A 236 -19.50 -8.61 -16.57
CA ASN A 236 -19.01 -8.33 -15.22
C ASN A 236 -17.65 -8.94 -14.91
N PHE A 237 -16.99 -9.56 -15.90
CA PHE A 237 -15.62 -10.06 -15.76
C PHE A 237 -14.99 -10.34 -17.14
N ASN A 238 -14.36 -9.35 -17.72
CA ASN A 238 -13.75 -9.43 -19.04
C ASN A 238 -12.40 -8.71 -19.08
N PHE A 239 -11.57 -9.05 -20.06
CA PHE A 239 -10.21 -8.50 -20.17
C PHE A 239 -10.19 -6.98 -20.27
N VAL A 240 -11.02 -6.39 -21.14
CA VAL A 240 -11.04 -4.94 -21.38
C VAL A 240 -11.43 -4.19 -20.11
N GLY A 241 -12.48 -4.65 -19.44
CA GLY A 241 -12.94 -4.05 -18.19
C GLY A 241 -11.91 -4.17 -17.07
N ILE A 242 -11.31 -5.36 -16.88
CA ILE A 242 -10.24 -5.59 -15.89
C ILE A 242 -9.05 -4.68 -16.16
N PHE A 243 -8.63 -4.55 -17.42
CA PHE A 243 -7.50 -3.68 -17.79
C PHE A 243 -7.75 -2.22 -17.38
N TRP A 244 -8.92 -1.67 -17.69
CA TRP A 244 -9.22 -0.27 -17.39
C TRP A 244 -9.55 -0.04 -15.92
N GLN A 245 -10.33 -0.91 -15.30
CA GLN A 245 -10.77 -0.75 -13.91
C GLN A 245 -9.70 -1.17 -12.90
N ASP A 246 -9.21 -2.40 -12.99
CA ASP A 246 -8.25 -2.92 -12.01
C ASP A 246 -6.81 -2.53 -12.38
N GLY A 247 -6.45 -2.48 -13.67
CA GLY A 247 -5.14 -2.06 -14.13
C GLY A 247 -4.96 -0.54 -14.04
N ILE A 248 -5.61 0.23 -14.91
CA ILE A 248 -5.34 1.66 -14.99
C ILE A 248 -5.88 2.40 -13.75
N ALA A 249 -7.17 2.28 -13.44
CA ALA A 249 -7.73 3.01 -12.30
C ALA A 249 -7.28 2.42 -10.95
N GLY A 250 -7.22 1.09 -10.84
CA GLY A 250 -6.87 0.39 -9.61
C GLY A 250 -5.37 0.40 -9.32
N SER A 251 -4.53 -0.22 -10.17
CA SER A 251 -3.10 -0.38 -9.90
C SER A 251 -2.33 0.94 -9.92
N ILE A 252 -2.62 1.84 -10.89
CA ILE A 252 -2.02 3.18 -10.87
C ILE A 252 -2.51 3.95 -9.64
N GLY A 253 -3.81 3.89 -9.34
CA GLY A 253 -4.38 4.48 -8.12
C GLY A 253 -3.68 3.97 -6.87
N PHE A 254 -3.43 2.67 -6.77
CA PHE A 254 -2.75 2.06 -5.64
C PHE A 254 -1.27 2.46 -5.56
N LEU A 255 -0.51 2.34 -6.64
CA LEU A 255 0.93 2.60 -6.63
C LEU A 255 1.28 4.10 -6.52
N PHE A 256 0.53 4.97 -7.19
CA PHE A 256 0.87 6.39 -7.29
C PHE A 256 0.10 7.30 -6.32
N LEU A 257 -1.05 6.86 -5.83
CA LEU A 257 -1.97 7.69 -5.04
C LEU A 257 -2.22 7.18 -3.63
N ASN A 258 -1.86 5.93 -3.32
CA ASN A 258 -1.95 5.43 -1.96
C ASN A 258 -0.83 6.03 -1.12
N GLN A 259 -1.14 7.10 -0.40
CA GLN A 259 -0.19 7.79 0.47
C GLN A 259 0.45 6.84 1.50
N GLY A 260 -0.29 5.83 1.97
CA GLY A 260 0.23 4.85 2.89
C GLY A 260 1.33 3.98 2.30
N LEU A 261 1.17 3.55 1.04
CA LEU A 261 2.20 2.82 0.30
C LEU A 261 3.42 3.71 0.03
N ILE A 262 3.19 4.96 -0.40
CA ILE A 262 4.24 5.94 -0.65
C ILE A 262 5.08 6.19 0.60
N MET A 263 4.46 6.34 1.77
CA MET A 263 5.17 6.53 3.04
C MET A 263 6.12 5.37 3.37
N ARG A 264 5.82 4.13 2.95
CA ARG A 264 6.73 2.98 3.11
C ARG A 264 7.96 3.11 2.22
N PHE A 265 7.77 3.44 0.96
CA PHE A 265 8.90 3.70 0.06
C PHE A 265 9.76 4.88 0.53
N MET A 266 9.13 5.91 1.08
CA MET A 266 9.85 7.05 1.65
C MET A 266 10.55 6.73 2.97
N ALA A 267 10.17 5.66 3.66
CA ALA A 267 10.87 5.16 4.85
C ALA A 267 12.13 4.37 4.50
N ALA A 268 12.34 3.99 3.24
CA ALA A 268 13.57 3.36 2.77
C ALA A 268 14.78 4.29 2.96
N LYS A 269 15.96 3.72 3.24
CA LYS A 269 17.18 4.51 3.44
C LYS A 269 17.58 5.32 2.20
N ASN A 270 17.27 4.82 1.01
CA ASN A 270 17.49 5.53 -0.26
C ASN A 270 16.57 5.03 -1.38
N VAL A 271 16.61 5.71 -2.54
CA VAL A 271 15.80 5.37 -3.72
C VAL A 271 16.11 3.96 -4.24
N ASN A 272 17.39 3.54 -4.19
CA ASN A 272 17.79 2.22 -4.68
C ASN A 272 17.23 1.09 -3.81
N GLU A 273 17.20 1.26 -2.48
CA GLU A 273 16.52 0.32 -1.58
C GLU A 273 15.00 0.28 -1.84
N GLY A 274 14.39 1.43 -2.11
CA GLY A 274 12.99 1.50 -2.55
C GLY A 274 12.75 0.76 -3.87
N ARG A 275 13.63 0.92 -4.86
CA ARG A 275 13.58 0.18 -6.14
C ARG A 275 13.77 -1.32 -5.96
N LYS A 276 14.73 -1.75 -5.13
CA LYS A 276 14.94 -3.17 -4.80
C LYS A 276 13.68 -3.76 -4.16
N ALA A 277 13.08 -3.04 -3.20
CA ALA A 277 11.84 -3.48 -2.57
C ALA A 277 10.70 -3.62 -3.59
N ALA A 278 10.53 -2.66 -4.49
CA ALA A 278 9.51 -2.70 -5.54
C ALA A 278 9.74 -3.84 -6.53
N ALA A 279 10.98 -4.03 -7.00
CA ALA A 279 11.33 -5.09 -7.93
C ALA A 279 11.12 -6.48 -7.31
N PHE A 280 11.58 -6.69 -6.06
CA PHE A 280 11.40 -7.95 -5.37
C PHE A 280 9.92 -8.25 -5.09
N ASN A 281 9.17 -7.21 -4.72
CA ASN A 281 7.72 -7.34 -4.53
C ASN A 281 7.04 -7.81 -5.82
N VAL A 282 7.24 -7.09 -6.92
CA VAL A 282 6.51 -7.36 -8.17
C VAL A 282 6.93 -8.68 -8.84
N LEU A 283 8.21 -9.06 -8.75
CA LEU A 283 8.73 -10.26 -9.43
C LEU A 283 8.48 -11.56 -8.65
N LEU A 284 8.54 -11.51 -7.32
CA LEU A 284 8.44 -12.71 -6.49
C LEU A 284 7.20 -12.71 -5.59
N VAL A 285 6.99 -11.62 -4.86
CA VAL A 285 5.98 -11.63 -3.81
C VAL A 285 4.57 -11.47 -4.35
N LEU A 286 4.38 -10.67 -5.40
CA LEU A 286 3.07 -10.47 -6.03
C LEU A 286 2.48 -11.78 -6.60
N PRO A 287 3.22 -12.63 -7.35
CA PRO A 287 2.73 -13.95 -7.76
C PRO A 287 2.34 -14.86 -6.59
N ILE A 288 3.17 -14.90 -5.54
CA ILE A 288 2.86 -15.66 -4.32
C ILE A 288 1.59 -15.12 -3.67
N SER A 289 1.47 -13.82 -3.58
CA SER A 289 0.29 -13.15 -3.01
C SER A 289 -0.99 -13.44 -3.82
N ALA A 290 -0.89 -13.49 -5.16
CA ALA A 290 -2.02 -13.87 -6.02
C ALA A 290 -2.53 -15.28 -5.69
N ILE A 291 -1.62 -16.23 -5.42
CA ILE A 291 -1.99 -17.58 -4.95
C ILE A 291 -2.64 -17.49 -3.57
N VAL A 292 -2.03 -16.78 -2.64
CA VAL A 292 -2.49 -16.64 -1.25
C VAL A 292 -3.93 -16.10 -1.17
N VAL A 293 -4.27 -15.10 -1.96
CA VAL A 293 -5.61 -14.46 -1.90
C VAL A 293 -6.67 -15.14 -2.76
N SER A 294 -6.28 -15.99 -3.73
CA SER A 294 -7.21 -16.60 -4.68
C SER A 294 -7.49 -18.07 -4.38
N ASN A 295 -6.60 -18.76 -3.66
CA ASN A 295 -6.63 -20.22 -3.53
C ASN A 295 -7.92 -20.78 -2.95
N ALA A 296 -8.53 -20.12 -1.95
CA ALA A 296 -9.80 -20.55 -1.39
C ALA A 296 -10.91 -20.61 -2.46
N GLY A 297 -10.90 -19.66 -3.40
CA GLY A 297 -11.83 -19.67 -4.53
C GLY A 297 -11.58 -20.82 -5.49
N TRP A 298 -10.33 -21.08 -5.86
CA TRP A 298 -9.99 -22.22 -6.74
C TRP A 298 -10.29 -23.57 -6.10
N ILE A 299 -9.92 -23.76 -4.83
CA ILE A 299 -10.24 -24.98 -4.07
C ILE A 299 -11.76 -25.15 -3.95
N GLY A 300 -12.48 -24.08 -3.60
CA GLY A 300 -13.94 -24.10 -3.51
C GLY A 300 -14.60 -24.47 -4.84
N ARG A 301 -14.09 -23.97 -5.96
CA ARG A 301 -14.59 -24.33 -7.29
C ARG A 301 -14.30 -25.80 -7.62
N ALA A 302 -13.12 -26.29 -7.30
CA ALA A 302 -12.78 -27.71 -7.49
C ALA A 302 -13.68 -28.63 -6.63
N ILE A 303 -13.94 -28.25 -5.35
CA ILE A 303 -14.88 -28.97 -4.48
C ILE A 303 -16.29 -28.95 -5.07
N ALA A 304 -16.79 -27.79 -5.51
CA ALA A 304 -18.13 -27.68 -6.09
C ALA A 304 -18.32 -28.55 -7.34
N ASN A 305 -17.30 -28.65 -8.19
CA ASN A 305 -17.35 -29.44 -9.41
C ASN A 305 -17.13 -30.95 -9.16
N GLY A 306 -16.18 -31.32 -8.29
CA GLY A 306 -15.75 -32.72 -8.12
C GLY A 306 -16.36 -33.45 -6.92
N MET A 307 -16.90 -32.69 -5.95
CA MET A 307 -17.46 -33.26 -4.69
C MET A 307 -18.82 -32.62 -4.38
N PRO A 308 -19.88 -32.94 -5.16
CA PRO A 308 -21.19 -32.32 -4.99
C PRO A 308 -21.77 -32.61 -3.59
N GLY A 309 -22.38 -31.60 -3.01
CA GLY A 309 -23.01 -31.69 -1.67
C GLY A 309 -22.09 -31.33 -0.50
N ILE A 310 -20.80 -31.09 -0.71
CA ILE A 310 -19.87 -30.62 0.33
C ILE A 310 -20.07 -29.11 0.58
N LEU A 311 -20.15 -28.30 -0.48
CA LEU A 311 -20.50 -26.88 -0.37
C LEU A 311 -22.02 -26.70 -0.52
N PRO A 312 -22.63 -25.73 0.21
CA PRO A 312 -24.04 -25.39 0.01
C PRO A 312 -24.30 -24.96 -1.44
N MET A 313 -25.45 -25.40 -2.00
CA MET A 313 -25.82 -25.03 -3.37
C MET A 313 -26.09 -23.53 -3.54
N ASP A 314 -26.50 -22.86 -2.47
CA ASP A 314 -26.81 -21.44 -2.36
C ASP A 314 -25.65 -20.60 -1.83
N LEU A 315 -24.43 -21.18 -1.80
CA LEU A 315 -23.24 -20.48 -1.29
C LEU A 315 -23.00 -19.17 -2.04
N GLN A 316 -23.08 -18.08 -1.29
CA GLN A 316 -22.76 -16.79 -1.87
C GLN A 316 -21.25 -16.68 -2.17
N PRO A 317 -20.84 -16.18 -3.33
CA PRO A 317 -19.43 -16.12 -3.70
C PRO A 317 -18.53 -15.37 -2.70
N ASN A 318 -19.04 -14.36 -1.99
CA ASN A 318 -18.31 -13.66 -0.94
C ASN A 318 -18.01 -14.52 0.30
N ASP A 319 -18.74 -15.60 0.51
CA ASP A 319 -18.58 -16.49 1.67
C ASP A 319 -17.59 -17.62 1.40
N VAL A 320 -17.14 -17.81 0.15
CA VAL A 320 -16.31 -18.95 -0.26
C VAL A 320 -15.03 -19.08 0.55
N PHE A 321 -14.38 -17.96 0.87
CA PHE A 321 -13.14 -17.98 1.67
C PHE A 321 -13.38 -18.63 3.04
N VAL A 322 -14.41 -18.20 3.76
CA VAL A 322 -14.73 -18.71 5.10
C VAL A 322 -15.23 -20.15 5.02
N ALA A 323 -16.11 -20.46 4.05
CA ALA A 323 -16.67 -21.80 3.87
C ALA A 323 -15.60 -22.85 3.55
N VAL A 324 -14.72 -22.56 2.58
CA VAL A 324 -13.61 -23.46 2.21
C VAL A 324 -12.64 -23.64 3.36
N THR A 325 -12.25 -22.54 4.02
CA THR A 325 -11.35 -22.61 5.18
C THR A 325 -11.94 -23.50 6.28
N ASN A 326 -13.24 -23.40 6.57
CA ASN A 326 -13.92 -24.20 7.58
C ASN A 326 -13.99 -25.70 7.23
N ILE A 327 -14.02 -26.03 5.93
CA ILE A 327 -14.06 -27.42 5.46
C ILE A 327 -12.66 -28.06 5.52
N VAL A 328 -11.62 -27.34 5.11
CA VAL A 328 -10.28 -27.92 4.93
C VAL A 328 -9.37 -27.80 6.15
N ALA A 329 -9.65 -26.86 7.05
CA ALA A 329 -8.82 -26.61 8.22
C ALA A 329 -9.40 -27.27 9.48
N SER A 330 -8.52 -27.90 10.29
CA SER A 330 -8.88 -28.40 11.61
C SER A 330 -9.11 -27.27 12.62
N PRO A 331 -9.80 -27.53 13.76
CA PRO A 331 -9.92 -26.57 14.85
C PRO A 331 -8.55 -26.03 15.31
N GLY A 332 -8.46 -24.73 15.53
CA GLY A 332 -7.22 -23.99 15.81
C GLY A 332 -6.52 -23.51 14.53
N VAL A 333 -6.41 -24.35 13.50
CA VAL A 333 -5.87 -23.93 12.18
C VAL A 333 -6.85 -23.01 11.46
N PHE A 334 -8.14 -23.28 11.53
CA PHE A 334 -9.16 -22.35 11.05
C PHE A 334 -9.03 -20.98 11.72
N GLY A 335 -8.96 -20.96 13.06
CA GLY A 335 -8.76 -19.73 13.83
C GLY A 335 -7.49 -18.98 13.43
N PHE A 336 -6.39 -19.68 13.15
CA PHE A 336 -5.14 -19.08 12.69
C PHE A 336 -5.27 -18.42 11.30
N ILE A 337 -5.94 -19.07 10.35
CA ILE A 337 -6.17 -18.49 9.01
C ILE A 337 -7.10 -17.27 9.09
N ILE A 338 -8.13 -17.31 9.94
CA ILE A 338 -8.98 -16.14 10.17
C ILE A 338 -8.22 -15.01 10.90
N ALA A 339 -7.31 -15.35 11.82
CA ALA A 339 -6.41 -14.37 12.44
C ALA A 339 -5.52 -13.68 11.39
N ALA A 340 -5.06 -14.39 10.35
CA ALA A 340 -4.34 -13.79 9.23
C ALA A 340 -5.22 -12.81 8.42
N LEU A 341 -6.52 -13.12 8.24
CA LEU A 341 -7.47 -12.16 7.64
C LEU A 341 -7.60 -10.89 8.50
N CYS A 342 -7.65 -11.04 9.82
CA CYS A 342 -7.64 -9.90 10.75
C CYS A 342 -6.33 -9.10 10.65
N ALA A 343 -5.18 -9.79 10.51
CA ALA A 343 -3.88 -9.18 10.28
C ALA A 343 -3.87 -8.30 9.04
N ALA A 344 -4.40 -8.82 7.94
CA ALA A 344 -4.48 -8.12 6.68
C ALA A 344 -5.31 -6.82 6.77
N LEU A 345 -6.45 -6.86 7.46
CA LEU A 345 -7.22 -5.65 7.72
C LEU A 345 -6.40 -4.65 8.54
N MET A 346 -5.86 -5.11 9.67
CA MET A 346 -5.19 -4.24 10.64
C MET A 346 -4.06 -3.48 9.98
N SER A 347 -3.15 -4.18 9.29
CA SER A 347 -2.04 -3.57 8.57
C SER A 347 -2.50 -2.53 7.54
N THR A 348 -3.47 -2.87 6.70
CA THR A 348 -3.95 -1.95 5.65
C THR A 348 -4.71 -0.76 6.23
N ALA A 349 -5.63 -0.99 7.18
CA ALA A 349 -6.41 0.08 7.78
C ALA A 349 -5.53 1.09 8.55
N ASP A 350 -4.55 0.59 9.30
CA ASP A 350 -3.61 1.43 10.05
C ASP A 350 -2.79 2.31 9.14
N THR A 351 -2.30 1.72 8.06
CA THR A 351 -1.58 2.44 7.03
C THR A 351 -2.39 3.59 6.47
N LEU A 352 -3.62 3.29 6.05
CA LEU A 352 -4.50 4.28 5.42
C LEU A 352 -4.92 5.37 6.41
N VAL A 353 -5.21 5.00 7.66
CA VAL A 353 -5.57 5.97 8.71
C VAL A 353 -4.37 6.85 9.09
N ASN A 354 -3.17 6.26 9.25
CA ASN A 354 -1.96 7.02 9.54
C ASN A 354 -1.64 8.00 8.40
N ALA A 355 -1.70 7.54 7.16
CA ALA A 355 -1.46 8.35 5.98
C ALA A 355 -2.51 9.46 5.79
N SER A 356 -3.80 9.16 6.02
CA SER A 356 -4.87 10.16 5.95
C SER A 356 -4.70 11.22 7.04
N SER A 357 -4.31 10.82 8.26
CA SER A 357 -4.05 11.78 9.34
C SER A 357 -2.81 12.64 9.04
N ALA A 358 -1.78 12.09 8.39
CA ALA A 358 -0.64 12.87 7.91
C ALA A 358 -1.06 13.93 6.88
N ILE A 359 -1.95 13.58 5.94
CA ILE A 359 -2.51 14.54 4.98
C ILE A 359 -3.30 15.63 5.71
N VAL A 360 -4.14 15.29 6.69
CA VAL A 360 -4.88 16.30 7.46
C VAL A 360 -3.92 17.26 8.18
N VAL A 361 -2.86 16.73 8.80
CA VAL A 361 -1.86 17.56 9.49
C VAL A 361 -1.08 18.43 8.51
N ASN A 362 -0.55 17.84 7.44
CA ASN A 362 0.35 18.55 6.53
C ASN A 362 -0.38 19.47 5.54
N ASP A 363 -1.55 19.04 5.04
CA ASP A 363 -2.20 19.68 3.90
C ASP A 363 -3.44 20.52 4.29
N ILE A 364 -4.00 20.32 5.49
CA ILE A 364 -5.12 21.10 6.01
C ILE A 364 -4.69 21.94 7.21
N TYR A 365 -4.27 21.28 8.29
CA TYR A 365 -3.98 21.98 9.54
C TYR A 365 -2.74 22.88 9.44
N GLY A 366 -1.63 22.38 8.84
CA GLY A 366 -0.39 23.14 8.66
C GLY A 366 -0.60 24.47 7.93
N PRO A 367 -1.15 24.47 6.71
CA PRO A 367 -1.39 25.68 5.93
C PRO A 367 -2.40 26.66 6.56
N LEU A 368 -3.35 26.18 7.36
CA LEU A 368 -4.35 27.00 8.05
C LEU A 368 -3.87 27.58 9.37
N SER A 369 -2.85 26.99 9.98
CA SER A 369 -2.30 27.48 11.25
C SER A 369 -1.36 28.67 11.04
N LYS A 370 -1.63 29.76 11.77
CA LYS A 370 -0.79 30.98 11.75
C LYS A 370 0.41 30.92 12.70
N LYS A 371 0.51 29.88 13.54
CA LYS A 371 1.58 29.75 14.55
C LYS A 371 2.55 28.64 14.15
N GLU A 372 3.81 28.82 14.51
CA GLU A 372 4.81 27.76 14.47
C GLU A 372 4.33 26.54 15.26
N GLN A 373 4.40 25.36 14.64
CA GLN A 373 3.77 24.17 15.18
C GLN A 373 4.81 23.26 15.80
N THR A 374 4.62 22.98 17.08
CA THR A 374 5.43 21.97 17.77
C THR A 374 5.02 20.57 17.33
N ASP A 375 5.97 19.63 17.30
CA ASP A 375 5.73 18.20 17.02
C ASP A 375 4.60 17.64 17.89
N LYS A 376 4.57 18.01 19.17
CA LYS A 376 3.51 17.60 20.12
C LYS A 376 2.12 17.97 19.62
N LYS A 377 1.93 19.20 19.11
CA LYS A 377 0.63 19.67 18.61
C LYS A 377 0.23 18.99 17.31
N GLN A 378 1.19 18.77 16.41
CA GLN A 378 0.95 18.03 15.16
C GLN A 378 0.52 16.58 15.44
N LEU A 379 1.16 15.89 16.38
CA LEU A 379 0.79 14.53 16.80
C LEU A 379 -0.59 14.49 17.45
N GLU A 380 -0.96 15.50 18.26
CA GLU A 380 -2.30 15.62 18.83
C GLU A 380 -3.37 15.74 17.73
N VAL A 381 -3.16 16.63 16.75
CA VAL A 381 -4.08 16.79 15.60
C VAL A 381 -4.16 15.49 14.78
N ALA A 382 -3.05 14.79 14.55
CA ALA A 382 -3.04 13.51 13.84
C ALA A 382 -3.91 12.46 14.55
N ARG A 383 -3.86 12.39 15.88
CA ARG A 383 -4.68 11.47 16.67
C ARG A 383 -6.18 11.77 16.57
N TYR A 384 -6.59 13.04 16.66
CA TYR A 384 -7.99 13.40 16.47
C TYR A 384 -8.46 13.17 15.03
N ALA A 385 -7.62 13.49 14.04
CA ALA A 385 -7.91 13.24 12.64
C ALA A 385 -8.13 11.74 12.38
N SER A 386 -7.30 10.86 12.97
CA SER A 386 -7.43 9.40 12.80
C SER A 386 -8.76 8.87 13.32
N ILE A 387 -9.28 9.43 14.42
CA ILE A 387 -10.61 9.07 14.95
C ILE A 387 -11.71 9.57 13.99
N GLY A 388 -11.66 10.84 13.57
CA GLY A 388 -12.63 11.41 12.64
C GLY A 388 -12.71 10.65 11.31
N ILE A 389 -11.56 10.27 10.75
CA ILE A 389 -11.45 9.46 9.52
C ILE A 389 -12.16 8.11 9.68
N LYS A 390 -11.95 7.41 10.80
CA LYS A 390 -12.61 6.14 11.07
C LYS A 390 -14.12 6.28 11.23
N VAL A 391 -14.58 7.34 11.91
CA VAL A 391 -16.01 7.62 12.06
C VAL A 391 -16.66 7.82 10.68
N ILE A 392 -16.05 8.60 9.79
CA ILE A 392 -16.56 8.80 8.43
C ILE A 392 -16.55 7.46 7.66
N ALA A 393 -15.48 6.67 7.78
CA ALA A 393 -15.41 5.36 7.15
C ALA A 393 -16.54 4.41 7.62
N ILE A 394 -16.85 4.38 8.92
CA ILE A 394 -17.97 3.59 9.47
C ILE A 394 -19.32 4.04 8.87
N ILE A 395 -19.54 5.34 8.72
CA ILE A 395 -20.77 5.89 8.10
C ILE A 395 -20.92 5.45 6.64
N LEU A 396 -19.81 5.25 5.91
CA LEU A 396 -19.82 4.80 4.52
C LEU A 396 -20.05 3.29 4.35
N VAL A 397 -19.88 2.48 5.41
CA VAL A 397 -20.04 1.02 5.32
C VAL A 397 -21.40 0.58 4.79
N PRO A 398 -22.56 1.12 5.24
CA PRO A 398 -23.87 0.72 4.69
C PRO A 398 -24.00 0.96 3.18
N PHE A 399 -23.41 2.04 2.67
CA PHE A 399 -23.39 2.32 1.24
C PHE A 399 -22.63 1.22 0.48
N PHE A 400 -21.42 0.86 0.91
CA PHE A 400 -20.66 -0.21 0.25
C PHE A 400 -21.28 -1.60 0.43
N ASN A 401 -22.03 -1.83 1.49
CA ASN A 401 -22.76 -3.08 1.71
C ASN A 401 -23.98 -3.25 0.79
N SER A 402 -24.41 -2.20 0.10
CA SER A 402 -25.52 -2.26 -0.87
C SER A 402 -25.14 -2.87 -2.24
N PHE A 403 -23.85 -3.09 -2.50
CA PHE A 403 -23.35 -3.72 -3.73
C PHE A 403 -23.51 -5.25 -3.65
N ASP A 404 -23.63 -5.92 -4.80
CA ASP A 404 -23.78 -7.38 -4.86
C ASP A 404 -22.56 -8.15 -4.35
N SER A 405 -21.38 -7.55 -4.46
CA SER A 405 -20.14 -8.14 -3.97
C SER A 405 -19.13 -7.09 -3.54
N ILE A 406 -18.23 -7.49 -2.66
CA ILE A 406 -17.06 -6.67 -2.25
C ILE A 406 -16.22 -6.27 -3.47
N TYR A 407 -16.10 -7.16 -4.46
CA TYR A 407 -15.38 -6.86 -5.70
C TYR A 407 -16.04 -5.72 -6.48
N GLU A 408 -17.36 -5.74 -6.63
CA GLU A 408 -18.09 -4.67 -7.34
C GLU A 408 -18.02 -3.34 -6.59
N ALA A 409 -18.22 -3.36 -5.28
CA ALA A 409 -18.07 -2.18 -4.43
C ALA A 409 -16.69 -1.53 -4.61
N HIS A 410 -15.63 -2.35 -4.53
CA HIS A 410 -14.25 -1.89 -4.69
C HIS A 410 -13.96 -1.38 -6.10
N GLY A 411 -14.42 -2.08 -7.12
CA GLY A 411 -14.24 -1.70 -8.52
C GLY A 411 -14.97 -0.40 -8.87
N TRP A 412 -16.22 -0.25 -8.44
CA TRP A 412 -16.98 0.98 -8.59
C TRP A 412 -16.26 2.16 -7.91
N PHE A 413 -15.80 1.93 -6.70
CA PHE A 413 -15.07 2.93 -5.92
C PHE A 413 -13.80 3.42 -6.65
N HIS A 414 -12.95 2.49 -7.11
CA HIS A 414 -11.75 2.85 -7.85
C HIS A 414 -12.08 3.56 -9.17
N SER A 415 -13.01 3.04 -9.95
CA SER A 415 -13.39 3.64 -11.23
C SER A 415 -13.98 5.05 -11.09
N THR A 416 -14.52 5.39 -9.92
CA THR A 416 -15.17 6.68 -9.66
C THR A 416 -14.22 7.70 -9.03
N PHE A 417 -13.35 7.32 -8.09
CA PHE A 417 -12.56 8.30 -7.32
C PHE A 417 -11.12 8.47 -7.81
N THR A 418 -10.53 7.47 -8.47
CA THR A 418 -9.12 7.56 -8.85
C THR A 418 -8.85 8.25 -10.20
N PRO A 419 -9.71 8.23 -11.23
CA PRO A 419 -9.37 8.74 -12.56
C PRO A 419 -8.86 10.18 -12.60
N PRO A 420 -9.48 11.18 -11.91
CA PRO A 420 -8.97 12.55 -11.93
C PRO A 420 -7.55 12.65 -11.35
N LEU A 421 -7.29 11.92 -10.25
CA LEU A 421 -5.98 11.89 -9.61
C LEU A 421 -4.95 11.15 -10.47
N VAL A 422 -5.30 9.99 -11.04
CA VAL A 422 -4.45 9.20 -11.93
C VAL A 422 -4.00 10.05 -13.11
N VAL A 423 -4.94 10.69 -13.80
CA VAL A 423 -4.65 11.56 -14.95
C VAL A 423 -3.78 12.74 -14.53
N ALA A 424 -4.12 13.41 -13.43
CA ALA A 424 -3.39 14.58 -12.97
C ALA A 424 -1.94 14.25 -12.57
N VAL A 425 -1.70 13.12 -11.89
CA VAL A 425 -0.34 12.68 -11.53
C VAL A 425 0.42 12.28 -12.79
N PHE A 426 -0.17 11.47 -13.68
CA PHE A 426 0.51 11.03 -14.90
C PHE A 426 0.88 12.19 -15.81
N LEU A 427 -0.08 13.07 -16.14
CA LEU A 427 0.23 14.24 -16.95
C LEU A 427 1.19 15.19 -16.24
N GLY A 428 1.09 15.33 -14.91
CA GLY A 428 2.00 16.14 -14.11
C GLY A 428 3.44 15.68 -14.15
N ILE A 429 3.68 14.36 -14.13
CA ILE A 429 5.00 13.73 -14.08
C ILE A 429 5.60 13.56 -15.48
N PHE A 430 4.80 13.08 -16.44
CA PHE A 430 5.29 12.66 -17.76
C PHE A 430 5.14 13.73 -18.84
N TRP A 431 4.40 14.82 -18.58
CA TRP A 431 4.17 15.85 -19.58
C TRP A 431 4.47 17.27 -19.07
N LYS A 432 5.62 17.80 -19.49
CA LYS A 432 6.11 19.14 -19.06
C LYS A 432 5.12 20.27 -19.35
N ARG A 433 4.30 20.16 -20.43
CA ARG A 433 3.33 21.17 -20.83
C ARG A 433 2.04 21.17 -19.99
N PHE A 434 1.79 20.19 -19.14
CA PHE A 434 0.59 20.16 -18.32
C PHE A 434 0.50 21.37 -17.39
N THR A 435 -0.56 22.17 -17.54
CA THR A 435 -0.66 23.52 -16.94
C THR A 435 -1.49 23.54 -15.66
N THR A 436 -1.33 24.61 -14.86
CA THR A 436 -2.13 24.79 -13.63
C THR A 436 -3.65 24.88 -13.91
N PRO A 437 -4.14 25.65 -14.92
CA PRO A 437 -5.58 25.59 -15.24
C PRO A 437 -6.04 24.18 -15.66
N ALA A 438 -5.19 23.41 -16.35
CA ALA A 438 -5.54 22.08 -16.82
C ALA A 438 -5.71 21.08 -15.66
N VAL A 439 -4.83 21.08 -14.66
CA VAL A 439 -4.99 20.21 -13.50
C VAL A 439 -6.25 20.56 -12.69
N ILE A 440 -6.56 21.85 -12.54
CA ILE A 440 -7.78 22.29 -11.86
C ILE A 440 -9.02 21.83 -12.67
N ALA A 441 -9.01 22.00 -14.00
CA ALA A 441 -10.09 21.53 -14.86
C ALA A 441 -10.24 20.00 -14.81
N THR A 442 -9.15 19.24 -14.76
CA THR A 442 -9.19 17.78 -14.59
C THR A 442 -9.90 17.39 -13.30
N PHE A 443 -9.60 18.06 -12.18
CA PHE A 443 -10.23 17.79 -10.88
C PHE A 443 -11.68 18.28 -10.78
N THR A 444 -12.10 19.29 -11.56
CA THR A 444 -13.44 19.88 -11.46
C THR A 444 -14.33 19.45 -12.63
N VAL A 445 -13.99 19.87 -13.84
CA VAL A 445 -14.76 19.56 -15.06
C VAL A 445 -14.69 18.06 -15.38
N GLY A 446 -13.50 17.45 -15.27
CA GLY A 446 -13.33 16.00 -15.44
C GLY A 446 -14.19 15.21 -14.47
N ALA A 447 -14.14 15.54 -13.18
CA ALA A 447 -14.98 14.89 -12.17
C ALA A 447 -16.48 15.11 -12.43
N PHE A 448 -16.89 16.29 -12.87
CA PHE A 448 -18.28 16.57 -13.24
C PHE A 448 -18.75 15.70 -14.41
N LEU A 449 -17.96 15.57 -15.47
CA LEU A 449 -18.27 14.72 -16.61
C LEU A 449 -18.34 13.23 -16.23
N MET A 450 -17.50 12.78 -15.32
CA MET A 450 -17.58 11.42 -14.76
C MET A 450 -18.91 11.20 -14.04
N ILE A 451 -19.34 12.15 -13.20
CA ILE A 451 -20.61 12.09 -12.49
C ILE A 451 -21.78 12.05 -13.51
N LEU A 452 -21.72 12.86 -14.54
CA LEU A 452 -22.73 12.82 -15.62
C LEU A 452 -22.83 11.44 -16.28
N GLY A 453 -21.70 10.77 -16.53
CA GLY A 453 -21.67 9.41 -17.07
C GLY A 453 -22.31 8.37 -16.15
N GLN A 454 -22.27 8.55 -14.82
CA GLN A 454 -22.95 7.66 -13.88
C GLN A 454 -24.49 7.78 -13.98
N PHE A 455 -25.00 8.95 -14.29
CA PHE A 455 -26.45 9.20 -14.46
C PHE A 455 -26.93 8.99 -15.88
N ASN A 456 -26.07 9.13 -16.89
CA ASN A 456 -26.38 8.96 -18.30
C ASN A 456 -25.45 7.95 -18.95
N HIS A 457 -25.88 6.69 -18.96
CA HIS A 457 -25.09 5.57 -19.49
C HIS A 457 -24.87 5.65 -21.01
N GLU A 458 -25.63 6.45 -21.74
CA GLU A 458 -25.42 6.68 -23.18
C GLU A 458 -24.06 7.34 -23.47
N LEU A 459 -23.54 8.13 -22.51
CA LEU A 459 -22.21 8.73 -22.62
C LEU A 459 -21.09 7.67 -22.54
N ILE A 460 -21.35 6.55 -21.87
CA ILE A 460 -20.39 5.45 -21.72
C ILE A 460 -20.52 4.46 -22.89
N ALA A 461 -21.68 4.36 -23.54
CA ALA A 461 -21.96 3.41 -24.61
C ALA A 461 -20.91 3.37 -25.74
N PRO A 462 -20.36 4.51 -26.24
CA PRO A 462 -19.31 4.49 -27.28
C PRO A 462 -18.01 3.77 -26.84
N PHE A 463 -17.79 3.64 -25.55
CA PHE A 463 -16.61 3.00 -24.96
C PHE A 463 -16.86 1.52 -24.61
N SER A 464 -18.06 0.99 -24.82
CA SER A 464 -18.47 -0.33 -24.29
C SER A 464 -17.72 -1.52 -24.87
N HIS A 465 -17.07 -1.39 -26.02
CA HIS A 465 -16.33 -2.47 -26.71
C HIS A 465 -17.15 -3.76 -26.89
N GLY A 466 -18.49 -3.65 -27.03
CA GLY A 466 -19.38 -4.80 -27.09
C GLY A 466 -19.78 -5.40 -25.73
N ILE A 467 -19.40 -4.74 -24.63
CA ILE A 467 -19.89 -5.10 -23.30
C ILE A 467 -21.34 -4.65 -23.16
N GLU A 468 -22.21 -5.55 -22.70
CA GLU A 468 -23.62 -5.27 -22.55
C GLU A 468 -23.92 -4.39 -21.33
N LEU A 469 -24.93 -3.53 -21.49
CA LEU A 469 -25.47 -2.73 -20.40
C LEU A 469 -26.23 -3.63 -19.41
N ARG A 470 -25.89 -3.55 -18.14
CA ARG A 470 -26.60 -4.28 -17.08
C ARG A 470 -27.84 -3.48 -16.64
N PRO A 471 -29.05 -4.07 -16.70
CA PRO A 471 -30.27 -3.40 -16.28
C PRO A 471 -30.16 -2.87 -14.84
N GLY A 472 -30.43 -1.57 -14.65
CA GLY A 472 -30.41 -0.91 -13.34
C GLY A 472 -29.02 -0.65 -12.75
N ARG A 473 -27.90 -1.03 -13.43
CA ARG A 473 -26.53 -0.92 -12.90
C ARG A 473 -25.51 -0.30 -13.86
N GLY A 474 -25.91 0.01 -15.08
CA GLY A 474 -25.03 0.58 -16.10
C GLY A 474 -23.96 -0.39 -16.62
N TYR A 475 -22.88 0.15 -17.14
CA TYR A 475 -21.73 -0.61 -17.62
C TYR A 475 -20.77 -0.89 -16.47
N SER A 476 -20.69 -2.15 -16.03
CA SER A 476 -19.67 -2.58 -15.09
C SER A 476 -18.30 -2.55 -15.77
N TYR A 477 -17.23 -2.22 -15.03
CA TYR A 477 -15.83 -2.24 -15.44
C TYR A 477 -15.43 -1.18 -16.49
N ILE A 478 -16.22 -0.98 -17.54
CA ILE A 478 -15.85 -0.07 -18.63
C ILE A 478 -16.03 1.40 -18.27
N GLY A 479 -16.79 1.70 -17.22
CA GLY A 479 -16.91 3.08 -16.71
C GLY A 479 -15.57 3.73 -16.39
N ALA A 480 -14.57 2.94 -15.98
CA ALA A 480 -13.22 3.43 -15.75
C ALA A 480 -12.54 3.99 -17.01
N LEU A 481 -12.73 3.35 -18.18
CA LEU A 481 -12.23 3.84 -19.45
C LEU A 481 -12.82 5.22 -19.78
N TYR A 482 -14.15 5.34 -19.74
CA TYR A 482 -14.81 6.62 -19.95
C TYR A 482 -14.28 7.70 -18.99
N ASN A 483 -14.21 7.41 -17.72
CA ASN A 483 -13.78 8.34 -16.68
C ASN A 483 -12.33 8.82 -16.90
N ILE A 484 -11.41 7.92 -17.23
CA ILE A 484 -10.03 8.26 -17.54
C ILE A 484 -9.95 9.08 -18.82
N PHE A 485 -10.71 8.69 -19.86
CA PHE A 485 -10.72 9.39 -21.14
C PHE A 485 -11.21 10.83 -21.01
N VAL A 486 -12.33 11.07 -20.32
CA VAL A 486 -12.86 12.45 -20.16
C VAL A 486 -11.92 13.31 -19.31
N CYS A 487 -11.36 12.77 -18.23
CA CYS A 487 -10.38 13.50 -17.41
C CYS A 487 -9.11 13.84 -18.21
N ALA A 488 -8.58 12.89 -18.98
CA ALA A 488 -7.40 13.11 -19.82
C ALA A 488 -7.68 14.10 -20.94
N SER A 489 -8.84 14.01 -21.62
CA SER A 489 -9.24 14.93 -22.68
C SER A 489 -9.36 16.36 -22.15
N VAL A 490 -10.03 16.56 -21.02
CA VAL A 490 -10.12 17.87 -20.35
C VAL A 490 -8.72 18.42 -20.04
N GLY A 491 -7.86 17.60 -19.41
CA GLY A 491 -6.50 18.00 -19.06
C GLY A 491 -5.66 18.39 -20.27
N VAL A 492 -5.71 17.61 -21.34
CA VAL A 492 -4.96 17.86 -22.58
C VAL A 492 -5.48 19.09 -23.30
N ILE A 493 -6.79 19.21 -23.53
CA ILE A 493 -7.41 20.33 -24.23
C ILE A 493 -7.10 21.65 -23.50
N VAL A 494 -7.36 21.71 -22.20
CA VAL A 494 -7.09 22.93 -21.41
C VAL A 494 -5.61 23.27 -21.38
N SER A 495 -4.71 22.27 -21.37
CA SER A 495 -3.27 22.53 -21.48
C SER A 495 -2.87 23.20 -22.80
N PHE A 496 -3.48 22.81 -23.92
CA PHE A 496 -3.22 23.45 -25.21
C PHE A 496 -3.83 24.87 -25.31
N LEU A 497 -4.95 25.10 -24.64
CA LEU A 497 -5.64 26.41 -24.64
C LEU A 497 -5.00 27.42 -23.66
N THR A 498 -4.07 27.01 -22.82
CA THR A 498 -3.46 27.85 -21.80
C THR A 498 -1.95 27.98 -22.02
N ALA A 499 -1.35 29.06 -21.49
CA ALA A 499 0.09 29.30 -21.59
C ALA A 499 0.91 28.17 -20.94
N PRO A 500 2.02 27.72 -21.55
CA PRO A 500 2.87 26.68 -20.97
C PRO A 500 3.41 27.11 -19.59
N PRO A 501 3.65 26.16 -18.68
CA PRO A 501 4.19 26.47 -17.38
C PRO A 501 5.62 27.02 -17.51
N THR A 502 6.04 27.86 -16.53
CA THR A 502 7.41 28.34 -16.45
C THR A 502 8.39 27.22 -16.11
N LYS A 503 9.65 27.36 -16.48
CA LYS A 503 10.69 26.36 -16.16
C LYS A 503 10.79 26.08 -14.65
N GLU A 504 10.63 27.09 -13.80
CA GLU A 504 10.65 26.97 -12.34
C GLU A 504 9.57 26.02 -11.79
N LYS A 505 8.39 25.97 -12.44
CA LYS A 505 7.29 25.09 -12.05
C LYS A 505 7.45 23.65 -12.55
N VAL A 506 8.39 23.39 -13.43
CA VAL A 506 8.59 22.08 -14.07
C VAL A 506 9.89 21.44 -13.58
N ASN A 507 10.96 22.22 -13.46
CA ASN A 507 12.28 21.70 -13.11
C ASN A 507 12.26 20.95 -11.77
N GLY A 508 12.76 19.73 -11.81
CA GLY A 508 12.81 18.85 -10.66
C GLY A 508 11.47 18.19 -10.27
N LEU A 509 10.40 18.37 -11.06
CA LEU A 509 9.07 17.83 -10.74
C LEU A 509 8.53 16.92 -11.85
N THR A 510 9.38 16.55 -12.81
CA THR A 510 9.05 15.61 -13.91
C THR A 510 10.12 14.52 -14.02
N VAL A 511 9.77 13.43 -14.69
CA VAL A 511 10.69 12.30 -14.91
C VAL A 511 11.96 12.66 -15.66
N TYR A 512 11.93 13.75 -16.42
CA TYR A 512 13.06 14.22 -17.23
C TYR A 512 14.14 14.93 -16.41
N ASP A 513 13.86 15.29 -15.16
CA ASP A 513 14.71 16.11 -14.30
C ASP A 513 15.24 15.31 -13.08
N VAL A 514 15.08 13.97 -13.09
CA VAL A 514 15.46 13.12 -11.94
C VAL A 514 16.95 13.17 -11.62
N ALA A 515 17.83 13.32 -12.65
CA ALA A 515 19.26 13.44 -12.45
C ALA A 515 19.62 14.74 -11.71
N ASP A 516 19.02 15.85 -12.12
CA ASP A 516 19.22 17.16 -11.48
C ASP A 516 18.67 17.15 -10.04
N LEU A 517 17.53 16.46 -9.82
CA LEU A 517 16.96 16.28 -8.48
C LEU A 517 17.92 15.52 -7.56
N LYS A 518 18.51 14.42 -8.06
CA LYS A 518 19.50 13.64 -7.30
C LYS A 518 20.72 14.50 -6.96
N ALA A 519 21.24 15.27 -7.93
CA ALA A 519 22.36 16.17 -7.72
C ALA A 519 22.07 17.22 -6.64
N ASN A 520 20.92 17.88 -6.73
CA ASN A 520 20.50 18.88 -5.74
C ASN A 520 20.29 18.28 -4.35
N PHE A 521 19.72 17.08 -4.27
CA PHE A 521 19.53 16.36 -3.02
C PHE A 521 20.86 16.06 -2.32
N LYS A 522 21.93 15.81 -3.10
CA LYS A 522 23.28 15.52 -2.62
C LYS A 522 24.17 16.77 -2.47
N GLY A 523 23.61 17.98 -2.51
CA GLY A 523 24.36 19.22 -2.31
C GLY A 523 25.11 19.71 -3.55
N GLY A 524 24.73 19.27 -4.75
CA GLY A 524 25.24 19.77 -6.04
C GLY A 524 26.42 18.99 -6.65
N LYS A 525 27.01 18.05 -5.89
CA LYS A 525 28.04 17.12 -6.41
C LYS A 525 27.47 15.69 -6.42
N ILE A 526 27.64 14.98 -7.53
CA ILE A 526 27.34 13.55 -7.61
C ILE A 526 28.69 12.81 -7.65
N ASN A 527 29.10 12.25 -6.51
CA ASN A 527 30.15 11.24 -6.48
C ASN A 527 29.49 9.87 -6.51
N GLU A 528 29.44 9.24 -7.69
CA GLU A 528 28.79 7.93 -7.90
C GLU A 528 29.75 6.74 -7.75
N ASN A 529 30.99 6.98 -7.29
CA ASN A 529 31.94 5.91 -7.05
C ASN A 529 31.50 5.08 -5.85
N GLU A 530 31.03 3.87 -6.11
CA GLU A 530 30.68 2.90 -5.06
C GLU A 530 31.94 2.50 -4.30
N GLY A 531 31.91 2.64 -2.98
CA GLY A 531 32.98 2.25 -2.08
C GLY A 531 32.61 1.02 -1.26
N GLU A 532 33.50 0.63 -0.37
CA GLU A 532 33.25 -0.48 0.58
C GLU A 532 32.35 -0.03 1.72
N ILE A 533 31.62 -0.99 2.31
CA ILE A 533 30.99 -0.82 3.61
C ILE A 533 32.03 -1.08 4.68
N VAL A 534 32.27 -0.13 5.58
CA VAL A 534 33.21 -0.29 6.69
C VAL A 534 32.48 -0.61 7.99
N ILE A 535 33.08 -1.46 8.80
CA ILE A 535 32.58 -1.79 10.15
C ILE A 535 33.54 -1.15 11.15
N VAL A 536 33.00 -0.30 12.00
CA VAL A 536 33.79 0.58 12.90
C VAL A 536 33.27 0.51 14.34
N ASP A 537 34.14 0.75 15.28
CA ASP A 537 33.79 1.16 16.64
C ASP A 537 33.43 2.65 16.63
N TRP A 538 32.87 3.20 17.69
CA TRP A 538 32.45 4.60 17.70
C TRP A 538 32.73 5.29 19.02
N GLU A 539 33.00 6.59 18.92
CA GLU A 539 33.22 7.47 20.04
C GLU A 539 32.35 8.73 19.94
N ILE A 540 32.09 9.34 21.10
CA ILE A 540 31.28 10.55 21.20
C ILE A 540 32.21 11.76 21.31
N SER A 541 31.99 12.74 20.44
CA SER A 541 32.60 14.06 20.54
C SER A 541 31.61 15.09 21.07
N ASP A 542 32.07 16.00 21.91
CA ASP A 542 31.29 17.14 22.40
C ASP A 542 31.25 18.32 21.38
N SER A 543 31.60 18.05 20.13
CA SER A 543 31.52 19.03 19.04
C SER A 543 30.08 19.35 18.68
N ASP A 544 29.73 20.60 18.44
CA ASP A 544 28.44 21.07 17.95
C ASP A 544 28.25 20.84 16.42
N GLU A 545 29.29 20.33 15.72
CA GLU A 545 29.23 20.07 14.30
C GLU A 545 28.38 18.82 14.03
N ASN A 546 27.28 18.96 13.31
CA ASN A 546 26.39 17.82 12.94
C ASN A 546 26.93 17.03 11.74
N VAL A 547 28.20 16.60 11.82
CA VAL A 547 28.90 15.78 10.83
C VAL A 547 29.40 14.47 11.47
N ILE A 548 29.61 13.45 10.66
CA ILE A 548 30.22 12.19 11.07
C ILE A 548 31.66 12.17 10.57
N LYS A 549 32.62 11.87 11.45
CA LYS A 549 34.04 11.87 11.12
C LYS A 549 34.57 10.43 11.11
N PHE A 550 35.07 9.97 9.98
CA PHE A 550 35.75 8.69 9.79
C PHE A 550 37.26 8.90 9.68
N SER A 551 38.02 7.83 9.76
CA SER A 551 39.45 7.89 9.46
C SER A 551 39.72 8.19 7.98
N LYS A 552 40.92 8.70 7.66
CA LYS A 552 41.34 8.89 6.26
C LYS A 552 41.26 7.57 5.47
N ASN A 553 41.75 6.50 6.05
CA ASN A 553 41.76 5.16 5.42
C ASN A 553 40.35 4.61 5.19
N ASP A 554 39.45 4.79 6.16
CA ASP A 554 38.05 4.34 5.99
C ASP A 554 37.34 5.18 4.91
N MET A 555 37.55 6.51 4.84
CA MET A 555 36.98 7.36 3.79
C MET A 555 37.53 6.99 2.40
N GLU A 556 38.80 6.63 2.26
CA GLU A 556 39.38 6.14 1.00
C GLU A 556 38.74 4.82 0.56
N ARG A 557 38.59 3.86 1.47
CA ARG A 557 37.89 2.60 1.20
C ARG A 557 36.44 2.81 0.79
N MET A 558 35.75 3.73 1.44
CA MET A 558 34.37 4.11 1.12
C MET A 558 34.28 4.99 -0.13
N LYS A 559 35.42 5.41 -0.72
CA LYS A 559 35.50 6.39 -1.82
C LYS A 559 34.67 7.66 -1.53
N ALA A 560 34.67 8.10 -0.29
CA ALA A 560 33.90 9.22 0.20
C ALA A 560 34.75 10.47 0.33
N GLU A 561 34.13 11.61 0.04
CA GLU A 561 34.71 12.94 0.21
C GLU A 561 33.98 13.71 1.31
N VAL A 562 34.64 14.73 1.87
CA VAL A 562 34.02 15.64 2.84
C VAL A 562 32.81 16.32 2.18
N GLY A 563 31.67 16.27 2.83
CA GLY A 563 30.39 16.77 2.31
C GLY A 563 29.52 15.73 1.61
N ASP A 564 30.03 14.53 1.33
CA ASP A 564 29.18 13.42 0.86
C ASP A 564 28.20 12.98 1.94
N LEU A 565 27.09 12.35 1.54
CA LEU A 565 26.12 11.78 2.47
C LEU A 565 26.58 10.41 2.97
N VAL A 566 26.47 10.21 4.27
CA VAL A 566 26.76 8.93 4.94
C VAL A 566 25.51 8.34 5.57
N TYR A 567 25.37 7.03 5.45
CA TYR A 567 24.44 6.23 6.23
C TYR A 567 25.24 5.43 7.27
N LEU A 568 24.95 5.65 8.56
CA LEU A 568 25.56 4.94 9.68
C LEU A 568 24.50 4.10 10.38
N CYS A 569 24.77 2.81 10.61
CA CYS A 569 23.77 1.87 11.12
C CYS A 569 24.40 0.84 12.07
N ASP A 570 23.61 0.36 13.03
CA ASP A 570 23.96 -0.77 13.88
C ASP A 570 24.25 -2.03 13.03
N ASN A 571 25.30 -2.74 13.34
CA ASN A 571 25.77 -3.90 12.55
C ASN A 571 24.77 -5.08 12.55
N ARG A 572 23.75 -5.06 13.37
CA ARG A 572 22.68 -6.09 13.41
C ARG A 572 21.72 -5.92 12.23
N LYS A 573 22.02 -6.53 11.09
CA LYS A 573 21.24 -6.44 9.85
C LYS A 573 19.74 -6.78 10.01
N TRP A 574 19.40 -7.66 10.98
CA TRP A 574 18.02 -8.05 11.26
C TRP A 574 17.16 -6.90 11.84
N LEU A 575 17.76 -5.82 12.34
CA LEU A 575 17.06 -4.61 12.75
C LEU A 575 16.51 -3.82 11.56
N GLY A 576 16.86 -4.17 10.32
CA GLY A 576 16.35 -3.56 9.11
C GLY A 576 16.63 -2.05 9.00
N GLY A 577 17.60 -1.53 9.75
CA GLY A 577 17.91 -0.10 9.79
C GLY A 577 17.24 0.69 10.93
N LEU A 578 16.52 0.05 11.85
CA LEU A 578 15.86 0.72 12.98
C LEU A 578 16.82 1.63 13.78
N LYS A 579 18.07 1.18 13.96
CA LYS A 579 19.13 1.92 14.65
C LYS A 579 20.11 2.46 13.63
N SER A 580 19.80 3.60 13.05
CA SER A 580 20.65 4.25 12.04
C SER A 580 20.37 5.74 11.94
N ILE A 581 21.31 6.46 11.30
CA ILE A 581 21.18 7.87 10.95
C ILE A 581 21.73 8.13 9.56
N HIS A 582 21.26 9.21 8.95
CA HIS A 582 21.92 9.89 7.84
C HIS A 582 22.60 11.14 8.33
N SER A 583 23.78 11.43 7.82
CA SER A 583 24.53 12.65 8.09
C SER A 583 25.45 12.96 6.91
N VAL A 584 26.40 13.85 7.13
CA VAL A 584 27.40 14.29 6.14
C VAL A 584 28.78 13.91 6.65
N TYR A 585 29.69 13.49 5.75
CA TYR A 585 31.09 13.26 6.09
C TYR A 585 31.79 14.57 6.46
N GLY A 586 32.34 14.60 7.68
CA GLY A 586 33.19 15.68 8.15
C GLY A 586 34.68 15.49 7.78
N ASN A 587 35.52 16.37 8.28
CA ASN A 587 36.98 16.23 8.14
C ASN A 587 37.45 14.91 8.77
N PRO A 588 38.30 14.13 8.08
CA PRO A 588 38.80 12.87 8.59
C PRO A 588 39.74 13.03 9.80
N HIS A 589 39.86 11.98 10.61
CA HIS A 589 40.84 11.82 11.68
C HIS A 589 41.85 10.71 11.35
N ASP A 590 42.81 10.46 12.21
CA ASP A 590 43.92 9.52 11.94
C ASP A 590 43.71 8.12 12.55
N GLU A 591 42.71 7.89 13.39
CA GLU A 591 42.46 6.61 14.08
C GLU A 591 41.57 5.71 13.23
N ASP A 592 42.17 4.63 12.68
CA ASP A 592 41.46 3.68 11.82
C ASP A 592 40.43 2.82 12.57
N GLY A 593 39.32 2.52 11.91
CA GLY A 593 38.27 1.63 12.44
C GLY A 593 37.40 2.25 13.54
N VAL A 594 37.50 3.56 13.76
CA VAL A 594 36.67 4.30 14.71
C VAL A 594 35.90 5.40 13.96
N VAL A 595 34.64 5.61 14.31
CA VAL A 595 33.84 6.73 13.82
C VAL A 595 33.47 7.66 14.97
N ILE A 596 33.65 8.96 14.78
CA ILE A 596 33.32 9.98 15.77
C ILE A 596 31.96 10.56 15.44
N ILE A 597 31.05 10.51 16.42
CA ILE A 597 29.67 11.02 16.32
C ILE A 597 29.35 11.95 17.50
N THR A 598 28.29 12.75 17.38
CA THR A 598 27.83 13.60 18.48
C THR A 598 26.85 12.86 19.41
N ASN A 599 26.61 13.38 20.61
CA ASN A 599 25.58 12.87 21.52
C ASN A 599 24.18 12.89 20.87
N GLU A 600 23.86 13.94 20.10
CA GLU A 600 22.59 14.04 19.38
C GLU A 600 22.46 12.94 18.31
N GLN A 601 23.53 12.68 17.56
CA GLN A 601 23.57 11.60 16.56
C GLN A 601 23.45 10.22 17.19
N GLN A 602 24.09 9.97 18.35
CA GLN A 602 23.94 8.72 19.09
C GLN A 602 22.50 8.50 19.53
N GLN A 603 21.85 9.53 20.07
CA GLN A 603 20.45 9.45 20.52
C GLN A 603 19.48 9.28 19.34
N SER A 604 19.67 10.03 18.25
CA SER A 604 18.85 9.94 17.03
C SER A 604 19.03 8.61 16.31
N GLY A 605 20.26 8.07 16.29
CA GLY A 605 20.59 6.76 15.73
C GLY A 605 20.20 5.58 16.61
N LEU A 606 19.81 5.84 17.86
CA LEU A 606 19.46 4.81 18.86
C LEU A 606 20.60 3.79 19.09
N PHE A 607 21.87 4.25 19.01
CA PHE A 607 23.03 3.37 19.09
C PHE A 607 23.29 2.89 20.52
N ASP A 608 23.49 1.58 20.68
CA ASP A 608 23.81 0.94 21.96
C ASP A 608 25.33 0.99 22.21
N LYS A 609 25.75 1.37 23.41
CA LYS A 609 27.17 1.34 23.79
C LYS A 609 27.77 -0.06 23.63
N GLY A 610 29.03 -0.11 23.14
CA GLY A 610 29.76 -1.37 22.92
C GLY A 610 29.28 -2.19 21.70
N ARG A 611 28.49 -1.60 20.80
CA ARG A 611 28.10 -2.21 19.54
C ARG A 611 28.82 -1.54 18.37
N LYS A 612 29.32 -2.34 17.45
CA LYS A 612 29.91 -1.84 16.20
C LYS A 612 28.83 -1.30 15.27
N LEU A 613 29.22 -0.29 14.52
CA LEU A 613 28.38 0.29 13.48
C LEU A 613 28.98 -0.06 12.10
N PHE A 614 28.15 -0.08 11.08
CA PHE A 614 28.64 -0.04 9.71
C PHE A 614 28.31 1.32 9.08
N GLY A 615 29.27 1.83 8.33
CA GLY A 615 29.13 3.05 7.55
C GLY A 615 29.17 2.75 6.06
N GLU A 616 28.32 3.40 5.30
CA GLU A 616 28.35 3.37 3.84
C GLU A 616 28.10 4.74 3.27
N LYS A 617 28.73 5.04 2.13
CA LYS A 617 28.46 6.25 1.37
C LYS A 617 27.10 6.12 0.70
N GLU A 618 26.27 7.15 0.83
CA GLU A 618 24.95 7.20 0.18
C GLU A 618 25.12 7.49 -1.31
N MET A 619 24.55 6.62 -2.18
CA MET A 619 24.68 6.63 -3.63
C MET A 619 23.57 7.41 -4.34
#